data_424bbca984b4cdc4d69068834c75b25d
#
_entry.id   424bbca984b4cdc4d69068834c75b25d
#
_cell.length_a   1.000
_cell.length_b   1.000
_cell.length_c   1.000
_cell.angle_alpha   90.00
_cell.angle_beta   90.00
_cell.angle_gamma   90.00
#
_symmetry.space_group_name_H-M   'P 1'
#
loop_
_entity.id
_entity.type
_entity.pdbx_description
1 polymer ?
#
loop_
_entity_poly.entity_id
_entity_poly.type
_entity_poly.pdbx_seq_one_letter_code
_entity_poly.pdbx_strand_id
1 'polypeptide(L)'
;MRSTFLGFEVSKRTIQISQKALDITNNNLSNLNTEGYTRQRVDLNSSYMYVTGKYATKLSRLSIAGQGVNAFGVSQIRDPYIDKRYREFTAYVAECDVKIEVLEDAERILDDIGNLGLLSNLDSLKAAFAKYATDSPFSKELASVVRNEASSVCQTLRTYYTDLENLRKENVIELNNSIKEVNELIDKIVMYNGIITGEYNVTAADKIYYGESVIGSYGPNELIDQRNQFLDELSYFGNIKVYDNDDGSVRVEMAGTTIIDGTKNEYIVMKDYDKYNAAVLVFSNGDSVNCASGDLKARMDMLNGNGCYASFYQNSEYGIPYYQSTLNAFAQEFAELMNTLNGCTADDTSRAMFGTDEDVYDENGVCIDRAIVTAKNIRIAEEWMNNATMIGENFNEETGVWELTLDGTNVNKLYLGLDNEISIGRASEFRGSIYDYCLFVDNRLSESISYYKDQYDLNGQNASSLLDLRASVSGVSETEEGVNMMNYQKWFNANSRMLTTLDECIDRLISSTGVAGR
;
A
#
# COMPACT_ATOMS: atom_id res chain seq x y z
N MET A 1 -22.13 48.77 43.34
CA MET A 1 -22.95 47.74 44.01
C MET A 1 -23.02 46.53 43.11
N ARG A 2 -22.74 45.33 43.62
CA ARG A 2 -23.02 44.09 42.87
C ARG A 2 -24.54 43.96 42.69
N SER A 3 -25.00 43.70 41.48
CA SER A 3 -26.40 43.36 41.27
C SER A 3 -26.74 42.09 42.08
N THR A 4 -27.84 42.11 42.84
CA THR A 4 -28.32 40.98 43.65
C THR A 4 -28.61 39.74 42.80
N PHE A 5 -28.96 39.98 41.54
CA PHE A 5 -29.23 38.90 40.57
C PHE A 5 -27.97 38.35 39.88
N LEU A 6 -26.79 38.97 40.03
CA LEU A 6 -25.57 38.47 39.41
C LEU A 6 -25.18 37.08 39.93
N GLY A 7 -25.33 36.85 41.26
CA GLY A 7 -25.07 35.55 41.87
C GLY A 7 -26.04 34.46 41.35
N PHE A 8 -27.30 34.83 41.13
CA PHE A 8 -28.30 33.92 40.57
C PHE A 8 -27.95 33.49 39.12
N GLU A 9 -27.59 34.46 38.27
CA GLU A 9 -27.18 34.18 36.87
C GLU A 9 -25.90 33.34 36.83
N VAL A 10 -24.91 33.60 37.67
CA VAL A 10 -23.68 32.79 37.74
C VAL A 10 -24.00 31.35 38.14
N SER A 11 -24.82 31.16 39.19
CA SER A 11 -25.20 29.80 39.65
C SER A 11 -26.02 29.05 38.59
N LYS A 12 -26.98 29.72 37.95
CA LYS A 12 -27.76 29.16 36.84
C LYS A 12 -26.88 28.67 35.69
N ARG A 13 -25.97 29.51 35.20
CA ARG A 13 -25.02 29.16 34.13
C ARG A 13 -24.13 27.97 34.54
N THR A 14 -23.60 27.98 35.75
CA THR A 14 -22.75 26.90 36.24
C THR A 14 -23.52 25.56 36.30
N ILE A 15 -24.80 25.59 36.72
CA ILE A 15 -25.67 24.39 36.70
C ILE A 15 -25.84 23.87 35.28
N GLN A 16 -26.18 24.75 34.32
CA GLN A 16 -26.34 24.34 32.90
C GLN A 16 -25.06 23.77 32.30
N ILE A 17 -23.91 24.39 32.61
CA ILE A 17 -22.61 23.89 32.17
C ILE A 17 -22.28 22.55 32.81
N SER A 18 -22.57 22.37 34.10
CA SER A 18 -22.35 21.10 34.79
C SER A 18 -23.22 19.97 34.21
N GLN A 19 -24.46 20.26 33.82
CA GLN A 19 -25.32 19.31 33.12
C GLN A 19 -24.73 18.91 31.76
N LYS A 20 -24.34 19.91 30.95
CA LYS A 20 -23.70 19.65 29.64
C LYS A 20 -22.42 18.83 29.78
N ALA A 21 -21.59 19.16 30.79
CA ALA A 21 -20.37 18.41 31.06
C ALA A 21 -20.65 16.96 31.49
N LEU A 22 -21.71 16.73 32.29
CA LEU A 22 -22.17 15.37 32.63
C LEU A 22 -22.65 14.59 31.41
N ASP A 23 -23.40 15.24 30.51
CA ASP A 23 -23.86 14.63 29.27
C ASP A 23 -22.68 14.17 28.40
N ILE A 24 -21.65 15.04 28.24
CA ILE A 24 -20.44 14.72 27.47
C ILE A 24 -19.62 13.60 28.14
N THR A 25 -19.45 13.66 29.46
CA THR A 25 -18.75 12.59 30.21
C THR A 25 -19.48 11.25 30.07
N ASN A 26 -20.80 11.25 30.10
CA ASN A 26 -21.60 10.04 29.90
C ASN A 26 -21.50 9.54 28.44
N ASN A 27 -21.46 10.46 27.45
CA ASN A 27 -21.25 10.10 26.05
C ASN A 27 -19.85 9.47 25.85
N ASN A 28 -18.80 10.07 26.42
CA ASN A 28 -17.45 9.48 26.41
C ASN A 28 -17.46 8.07 27.00
N LEU A 29 -18.05 7.88 28.18
CA LEU A 29 -18.09 6.59 28.86
C LEU A 29 -18.88 5.53 28.07
N SER A 30 -19.99 5.95 27.43
CA SER A 30 -20.81 5.07 26.60
C SER A 30 -20.06 4.59 25.34
N ASN A 31 -19.13 5.39 24.82
CA ASN A 31 -18.33 5.12 23.62
C ASN A 31 -16.91 4.65 23.93
N LEU A 32 -16.63 4.20 25.18
CA LEU A 32 -15.31 3.75 25.61
C LEU A 32 -14.69 2.69 24.68
N ASN A 33 -15.51 1.77 24.16
CA ASN A 33 -15.10 0.68 23.28
C ASN A 33 -15.49 0.90 21.80
N THR A 34 -15.96 2.09 21.44
CA THR A 34 -16.31 2.40 20.06
C THR A 34 -15.02 2.75 19.29
N GLU A 35 -14.72 1.96 18.27
CA GLU A 35 -13.54 2.18 17.42
C GLU A 35 -13.62 3.54 16.72
N GLY A 36 -12.50 4.26 16.69
CA GLY A 36 -12.41 5.57 16.08
C GLY A 36 -13.01 6.72 16.88
N TYR A 37 -13.69 6.45 18.02
CA TYR A 37 -14.26 7.51 18.86
C TYR A 37 -13.15 8.34 19.52
N THR A 38 -13.28 9.65 19.42
CA THR A 38 -12.35 10.60 20.02
C THR A 38 -13.00 11.24 21.25
N ARG A 39 -12.29 11.23 22.39
CA ARG A 39 -12.71 11.84 23.64
C ARG A 39 -13.09 13.30 23.43
N GLN A 40 -14.27 13.69 23.95
CA GLN A 40 -14.81 15.03 23.86
C GLN A 40 -14.72 15.75 25.19
N ARG A 41 -14.56 17.06 25.16
CA ARG A 41 -14.60 17.91 26.36
C ARG A 41 -15.40 19.16 26.13
N VAL A 42 -15.97 19.71 27.20
CA VAL A 42 -16.60 21.02 27.19
C VAL A 42 -15.52 22.10 27.31
N ASP A 43 -15.47 23.02 26.37
CA ASP A 43 -14.54 24.16 26.40
C ASP A 43 -15.12 25.27 27.27
N LEU A 44 -14.38 25.60 28.33
CA LEU A 44 -14.79 26.57 29.35
C LEU A 44 -13.93 27.83 29.25
N ASN A 45 -14.60 28.99 29.30
CA ASN A 45 -13.92 30.27 29.39
C ASN A 45 -14.47 31.10 30.56
N SER A 46 -13.59 31.86 31.22
CA SER A 46 -14.01 32.80 32.29
C SER A 46 -14.88 33.90 31.68
N SER A 47 -16.09 34.07 32.22
CA SER A 47 -17.01 35.14 31.78
C SER A 47 -16.51 36.48 32.29
N TYR A 48 -16.36 37.44 31.36
CA TYR A 48 -16.10 38.84 31.70
C TYR A 48 -17.02 39.74 30.89
N MET A 49 -17.51 40.82 31.52
CA MET A 49 -18.36 41.77 30.85
C MET A 49 -17.50 42.92 30.29
N TYR A 50 -17.53 43.09 28.97
CA TYR A 50 -16.99 44.25 28.29
C TYR A 50 -18.02 45.39 28.37
N VAL A 51 -17.71 46.46 29.08
CA VAL A 51 -18.55 47.65 29.01
C VAL A 51 -18.15 48.45 27.77
N THR A 52 -18.88 48.29 26.68
CA THR A 52 -18.76 49.09 25.46
C THR A 52 -19.75 50.24 25.50
N GLY A 53 -19.26 51.46 25.65
CA GLY A 53 -20.09 52.65 25.53
C GLY A 53 -19.31 53.93 25.69
N LYS A 54 -19.81 55.05 25.12
CA LYS A 54 -19.24 56.41 25.19
C LYS A 54 -19.05 56.94 26.63
N TYR A 55 -19.59 56.25 27.62
CA TYR A 55 -19.54 56.62 29.06
C TYR A 55 -18.70 55.69 29.91
N ALA A 56 -17.80 54.90 29.32
CA ALA A 56 -16.86 54.08 30.07
C ALA A 56 -15.85 54.96 30.80
N THR A 57 -16.15 55.31 32.04
CA THR A 57 -15.23 56.03 32.96
C THR A 57 -14.09 55.07 33.34
N LYS A 58 -12.94 55.65 33.83
CA LYS A 58 -11.79 54.85 34.28
C LYS A 58 -12.16 53.75 35.30
N LEU A 59 -13.25 53.92 36.07
CA LEU A 59 -13.75 52.96 37.05
C LEU A 59 -14.48 51.76 36.39
N SER A 60 -15.09 51.93 35.22
CA SER A 60 -15.78 50.87 34.49
C SER A 60 -14.85 49.99 33.66
N ARG A 61 -13.56 50.32 33.57
CA ARG A 61 -12.50 49.47 33.03
C ARG A 61 -12.00 48.39 34.00
N LEU A 62 -12.36 48.48 35.28
CA LEU A 62 -12.13 47.42 36.24
C LEU A 62 -13.14 46.33 35.95
N SER A 63 -12.64 45.22 35.40
CA SER A 63 -13.45 44.01 35.21
C SER A 63 -14.15 43.66 36.53
N ILE A 64 -15.47 43.46 36.48
CA ILE A 64 -16.21 42.97 37.66
C ILE A 64 -15.81 41.52 37.86
N ALA A 65 -15.02 41.25 38.91
CA ALA A 65 -14.59 39.91 39.25
C ALA A 65 -15.78 39.03 39.62
N GLY A 66 -15.73 37.74 39.25
CA GLY A 66 -16.70 36.73 39.68
C GLY A 66 -17.97 36.65 38.83
N GLN A 67 -17.86 36.80 37.52
CA GLN A 67 -19.02 36.63 36.61
C GLN A 67 -19.24 35.18 36.18
N GLY A 68 -18.49 34.25 36.75
CA GLY A 68 -18.65 32.81 36.49
C GLY A 68 -17.93 32.33 35.23
N VAL A 69 -18.44 31.26 34.66
CA VAL A 69 -17.87 30.55 33.52
C VAL A 69 -18.90 30.50 32.38
N ASN A 70 -18.41 30.52 31.15
CA ASN A 70 -19.19 30.26 29.95
C ASN A 70 -18.68 28.98 29.27
N ALA A 71 -19.58 28.14 28.76
CA ALA A 71 -19.24 27.09 27.82
C ALA A 71 -19.19 27.68 26.40
N PHE A 72 -18.08 27.43 25.69
CA PHE A 72 -17.83 27.98 24.37
C PHE A 72 -18.19 26.97 23.27
N GLY A 73 -18.03 25.67 23.55
CA GLY A 73 -18.28 24.58 22.62
C GLY A 73 -17.92 23.24 23.24
N VAL A 74 -17.98 22.21 22.43
CA VAL A 74 -17.47 20.87 22.71
C VAL A 74 -16.41 20.56 21.66
N SER A 75 -15.19 20.31 22.11
CA SER A 75 -14.07 19.96 21.23
C SER A 75 -13.61 18.53 21.46
N GLN A 76 -13.00 17.94 20.43
CA GLN A 76 -12.31 16.68 20.51
C GLN A 76 -10.88 16.86 21.04
N ILE A 77 -10.39 15.90 21.80
CA ILE A 77 -8.99 15.86 22.26
C ILE A 77 -8.22 15.00 21.25
N ARG A 78 -7.53 15.64 20.30
CA ARG A 78 -6.82 14.98 19.22
C ARG A 78 -5.49 15.69 18.94
N ASP A 79 -4.47 14.91 18.54
CA ASP A 79 -3.18 15.43 18.08
C ASP A 79 -3.00 15.15 16.58
N PRO A 80 -3.10 16.16 15.70
CA PRO A 80 -2.96 15.99 14.26
C PRO A 80 -1.57 15.47 13.83
N TYR A 81 -0.55 15.69 14.65
CA TYR A 81 0.80 15.19 14.35
C TYR A 81 0.87 13.66 14.46
N ILE A 82 0.25 13.09 15.49
CA ILE A 82 0.18 11.63 15.69
C ILE A 82 -0.61 11.01 14.53
N ASP A 83 -1.76 11.59 14.16
CA ASP A 83 -2.57 11.11 13.03
C ASP A 83 -1.79 11.11 11.72
N LYS A 84 -1.07 12.20 11.44
CA LYS A 84 -0.23 12.29 10.25
C LYS A 84 0.84 11.19 10.21
N ARG A 85 1.54 10.97 11.33
CA ARG A 85 2.60 9.96 11.42
C ARG A 85 2.03 8.55 11.30
N TYR A 86 0.89 8.29 11.94
CA TYR A 86 0.20 7.01 11.83
C TYR A 86 -0.13 6.69 10.37
N ARG A 87 -0.77 7.62 9.64
CA ARG A 87 -1.10 7.46 8.22
C ARG A 87 0.14 7.24 7.35
N GLU A 88 1.24 7.90 7.66
CA GLU A 88 2.51 7.73 6.96
C GLU A 88 3.04 6.29 7.12
N PHE A 89 3.06 5.76 8.34
CA PHE A 89 3.51 4.39 8.58
C PHE A 89 2.53 3.33 8.07
N THR A 90 1.23 3.60 8.10
CA THR A 90 0.21 2.72 7.50
C THR A 90 0.45 2.54 6.00
N ALA A 91 0.79 3.61 5.28
CA ALA A 91 1.14 3.52 3.87
C ALA A 91 2.41 2.67 3.62
N TYR A 92 3.45 2.78 4.48
CA TYR A 92 4.63 1.93 4.36
C TYR A 92 4.36 0.45 4.66
N VAL A 93 3.51 0.17 5.66
CA VAL A 93 3.07 -1.20 5.97
C VAL A 93 2.33 -1.80 4.79
N ALA A 94 1.38 -1.07 4.20
CA ALA A 94 0.63 -1.50 3.03
C ALA A 94 1.53 -1.77 1.81
N GLU A 95 2.53 -0.91 1.59
CA GLU A 95 3.50 -1.12 0.51
C GLU A 95 4.28 -2.43 0.69
N CYS A 96 4.76 -2.71 1.91
CA CYS A 96 5.50 -3.93 2.20
C CYS A 96 4.61 -5.17 2.08
N ASP A 97 3.38 -5.11 2.59
CA ASP A 97 2.41 -6.20 2.59
C ASP A 97 2.13 -6.70 1.17
N VAL A 98 1.77 -5.80 0.27
CA VAL A 98 1.52 -6.12 -1.15
C VAL A 98 2.76 -6.64 -1.86
N LYS A 99 3.94 -6.05 -1.59
CA LYS A 99 5.19 -6.53 -2.22
C LYS A 99 5.54 -7.94 -1.75
N ILE A 100 5.33 -8.25 -0.47
CA ILE A 100 5.53 -9.60 0.08
C ILE A 100 4.57 -10.59 -0.60
N GLU A 101 3.28 -10.27 -0.65
CA GLU A 101 2.27 -11.11 -1.26
C GLU A 101 2.64 -11.50 -2.70
N VAL A 102 2.94 -10.51 -3.55
CA VAL A 102 3.27 -10.74 -4.96
C VAL A 102 4.58 -11.49 -5.14
N LEU A 103 5.60 -11.22 -4.31
CA LEU A 103 6.89 -11.91 -4.39
C LEU A 103 6.79 -13.35 -3.87
N GLU A 104 6.00 -13.64 -2.83
CA GLU A 104 5.74 -15.01 -2.37
C GLU A 104 4.95 -15.81 -3.42
N ASP A 105 4.05 -15.18 -4.17
CA ASP A 105 3.38 -15.82 -5.30
C ASP A 105 4.36 -16.13 -6.44
N ALA A 106 5.28 -15.20 -6.73
CA ALA A 106 6.35 -15.44 -7.70
C ALA A 106 7.31 -16.55 -7.22
N GLU A 107 7.64 -16.60 -5.92
CA GLU A 107 8.46 -17.67 -5.32
C GLU A 107 7.78 -19.03 -5.50
N ARG A 108 6.48 -19.14 -5.24
CA ARG A 108 5.73 -20.41 -5.45
C ARG A 108 5.71 -20.87 -6.90
N ILE A 109 5.76 -19.95 -7.88
CA ILE A 109 5.83 -20.27 -9.30
C ILE A 109 7.23 -20.78 -9.68
N LEU A 110 8.27 -20.14 -9.14
CA LEU A 110 9.68 -20.42 -9.48
C LEU A 110 10.30 -21.46 -8.55
N ASP A 111 9.58 -21.94 -7.51
CA ASP A 111 10.08 -22.84 -6.48
C ASP A 111 10.46 -24.21 -7.06
N ASP A 112 11.75 -24.50 -7.00
CA ASP A 112 12.39 -25.73 -7.44
C ASP A 112 12.44 -26.84 -6.36
N ILE A 113 11.80 -26.64 -5.19
CA ILE A 113 11.87 -27.58 -4.03
C ILE A 113 11.21 -28.94 -4.32
N GLY A 114 10.52 -29.08 -5.45
CA GLY A 114 9.99 -30.37 -5.89
C GLY A 114 10.88 -31.04 -6.95
N ASN A 115 10.83 -32.39 -7.07
CA ASN A 115 11.52 -33.16 -8.13
C ASN A 115 11.05 -32.83 -9.57
N LEU A 116 10.38 -31.71 -9.78
CA LEU A 116 9.79 -31.28 -11.07
C LEU A 116 10.24 -29.87 -11.49
N GLY A 117 11.12 -29.23 -10.70
CA GLY A 117 11.61 -27.88 -10.97
C GLY A 117 12.64 -27.82 -12.11
N LEU A 118 13.06 -26.60 -12.47
CA LEU A 118 14.01 -26.35 -13.54
C LEU A 118 15.37 -27.01 -13.27
N LEU A 119 15.89 -26.90 -12.05
CA LEU A 119 17.15 -27.55 -11.62
C LEU A 119 17.09 -29.06 -11.77
N SER A 120 16.00 -29.69 -11.33
CA SER A 120 15.80 -31.14 -11.45
C SER A 120 15.76 -31.61 -12.91
N ASN A 121 15.12 -30.82 -13.79
CA ASN A 121 15.08 -31.11 -15.21
C ASN A 121 16.46 -30.93 -15.89
N LEU A 122 17.25 -29.96 -15.46
CA LEU A 122 18.63 -29.78 -15.91
C LEU A 122 19.52 -30.94 -15.44
N ASP A 123 19.36 -31.41 -14.21
CA ASP A 123 20.07 -32.60 -13.69
C ASP A 123 19.69 -33.85 -14.46
N SER A 124 18.42 -34.05 -14.77
CA SER A 124 17.92 -35.17 -15.59
C SER A 124 18.50 -35.11 -17.01
N LEU A 125 18.54 -33.93 -17.63
CA LEU A 125 19.17 -33.70 -18.92
C LEU A 125 20.66 -34.04 -18.90
N LYS A 126 21.37 -33.57 -17.86
CA LYS A 126 22.81 -33.84 -17.65
C LYS A 126 23.07 -35.35 -17.50
N ALA A 127 22.26 -36.02 -16.68
CA ALA A 127 22.35 -37.48 -16.51
C ALA A 127 22.06 -38.25 -17.83
N ALA A 128 21.11 -37.78 -18.62
CA ALA A 128 20.79 -38.36 -19.93
C ALA A 128 21.95 -38.17 -20.92
N PHE A 129 22.63 -37.01 -20.95
CA PHE A 129 23.84 -36.83 -21.75
C PHE A 129 24.97 -37.77 -21.30
N ALA A 130 25.23 -37.89 -20.01
CA ALA A 130 26.25 -38.81 -19.47
C ALA A 130 25.99 -40.27 -19.90
N LYS A 131 24.75 -40.71 -19.80
CA LYS A 131 24.36 -42.05 -20.17
C LYS A 131 24.50 -42.27 -21.68
N TYR A 132 24.07 -41.30 -22.49
CA TYR A 132 24.18 -41.41 -23.95
C TYR A 132 25.66 -41.45 -24.42
N ALA A 133 26.53 -40.67 -23.77
CA ALA A 133 27.98 -40.67 -24.07
C ALA A 133 28.68 -41.99 -23.72
N THR A 134 28.24 -42.68 -22.65
CA THR A 134 28.93 -43.87 -22.14
C THR A 134 28.41 -45.16 -22.72
N ASP A 135 27.08 -45.30 -22.88
CA ASP A 135 26.47 -46.61 -23.22
C ASP A 135 26.47 -46.89 -24.71
N SER A 136 26.05 -45.96 -25.56
CA SER A 136 26.12 -46.11 -27.01
C SER A 136 25.73 -44.84 -27.74
N PRO A 137 26.65 -44.10 -28.33
CA PRO A 137 26.33 -42.89 -29.15
C PRO A 137 25.45 -43.15 -30.36
N PHE A 138 25.23 -44.40 -30.75
CA PHE A 138 24.39 -44.79 -31.87
C PHE A 138 22.94 -45.18 -31.48
N SER A 139 22.64 -45.28 -30.17
CA SER A 139 21.31 -45.68 -29.73
C SER A 139 20.30 -44.58 -29.99
N LYS A 140 19.34 -44.82 -30.89
CA LYS A 140 18.20 -43.94 -31.15
C LYS A 140 17.30 -43.79 -29.93
N GLU A 141 17.20 -44.85 -29.15
CA GLU A 141 16.42 -44.89 -27.90
C GLU A 141 17.00 -43.91 -26.88
N LEU A 142 18.32 -43.98 -26.64
CA LEU A 142 18.98 -43.07 -25.72
C LEU A 142 18.98 -41.60 -26.22
N ALA A 143 19.19 -41.41 -27.53
CA ALA A 143 19.08 -40.07 -28.15
C ALA A 143 17.67 -39.49 -27.96
N SER A 144 16.63 -40.32 -28.06
CA SER A 144 15.25 -39.90 -27.81
C SER A 144 15.01 -39.57 -26.32
N VAL A 145 15.66 -40.24 -25.37
CA VAL A 145 15.61 -39.93 -23.96
C VAL A 145 16.21 -38.52 -23.71
N VAL A 146 17.41 -38.26 -24.24
CA VAL A 146 18.04 -36.92 -24.12
C VAL A 146 17.12 -35.82 -24.65
N ARG A 147 16.52 -36.04 -25.83
CA ARG A 147 15.61 -35.06 -26.42
C ARG A 147 14.34 -34.86 -25.59
N ASN A 148 13.81 -35.92 -24.97
CA ASN A 148 12.65 -35.80 -24.07
C ASN A 148 12.99 -34.99 -22.81
N GLU A 149 14.16 -35.21 -22.18
CA GLU A 149 14.62 -34.43 -21.03
C GLU A 149 14.85 -32.94 -21.41
N ALA A 150 15.44 -32.70 -22.61
CA ALA A 150 15.57 -31.34 -23.13
C ALA A 150 14.19 -30.69 -23.38
N SER A 151 13.21 -31.47 -23.88
CA SER A 151 11.84 -30.98 -24.04
C SER A 151 11.18 -30.65 -22.69
N SER A 152 11.48 -31.40 -21.63
CA SER A 152 11.00 -31.11 -20.28
C SER A 152 11.52 -29.77 -19.77
N VAL A 153 12.81 -29.44 -19.99
CA VAL A 153 13.38 -28.13 -19.66
C VAL A 153 12.64 -27.00 -20.38
N CYS A 154 12.41 -27.15 -21.70
CA CYS A 154 11.63 -26.17 -22.48
C CYS A 154 10.22 -26.00 -21.94
N GLN A 155 9.55 -27.10 -21.59
CA GLN A 155 8.19 -27.05 -21.07
C GLN A 155 8.12 -26.35 -19.71
N THR A 156 9.05 -26.62 -18.80
CA THR A 156 9.13 -25.97 -17.50
C THR A 156 9.33 -24.46 -17.64
N LEU A 157 10.25 -24.01 -18.49
CA LEU A 157 10.47 -22.57 -18.76
C LEU A 157 9.20 -21.90 -19.29
N ARG A 158 8.49 -22.55 -20.21
CA ARG A 158 7.23 -22.03 -20.76
C ARG A 158 6.11 -21.98 -19.71
N THR A 159 6.05 -22.96 -18.84
CA THR A 159 5.07 -22.99 -17.73
C THR A 159 5.35 -21.83 -16.78
N TYR A 160 6.58 -21.68 -16.29
CA TYR A 160 6.96 -20.59 -15.40
C TYR A 160 6.66 -19.20 -16.00
N TYR A 161 7.01 -19.00 -17.28
CA TYR A 161 6.69 -17.74 -17.96
C TYR A 161 5.19 -17.48 -18.04
N THR A 162 4.40 -18.51 -18.36
CA THR A 162 2.93 -18.41 -18.48
C THR A 162 2.29 -18.13 -17.13
N ASP A 163 2.78 -18.77 -16.07
CA ASP A 163 2.26 -18.57 -14.71
C ASP A 163 2.61 -17.18 -14.18
N LEU A 164 3.82 -16.66 -14.45
CA LEU A 164 4.15 -15.26 -14.17
C LEU A 164 3.31 -14.26 -14.99
N GLU A 165 2.96 -14.61 -16.25
CA GLU A 165 2.05 -13.79 -17.05
C GLU A 165 0.63 -13.78 -16.46
N ASN A 166 0.17 -14.89 -15.90
CA ASN A 166 -1.12 -14.99 -15.22
C ASN A 166 -1.10 -14.21 -13.90
N LEU A 167 -0.05 -14.35 -13.08
CA LEU A 167 0.16 -13.57 -11.87
C LEU A 167 0.13 -12.05 -12.16
N ARG A 168 0.75 -11.63 -13.26
CA ARG A 168 0.69 -10.23 -13.70
C ARG A 168 -0.73 -9.78 -14.03
N LYS A 169 -1.53 -10.61 -14.72
CA LYS A 169 -2.93 -10.31 -15.03
C LYS A 169 -3.79 -10.21 -13.78
N GLU A 170 -3.59 -11.10 -12.81
CA GLU A 170 -4.27 -11.07 -11.52
C GLU A 170 -3.94 -9.77 -10.77
N ASN A 171 -2.68 -9.36 -10.71
CA ASN A 171 -2.28 -8.10 -10.09
C ASN A 171 -2.86 -6.85 -10.79
N VAL A 172 -3.13 -6.90 -12.10
CA VAL A 172 -3.87 -5.83 -12.80
C VAL A 172 -5.32 -5.76 -12.32
N ILE A 173 -5.96 -6.90 -12.07
CA ILE A 173 -7.32 -6.95 -11.53
C ILE A 173 -7.36 -6.36 -10.12
N GLU A 174 -6.40 -6.76 -9.26
CA GLU A 174 -6.28 -6.24 -7.90
C GLU A 174 -6.00 -4.74 -7.90
N LEU A 175 -5.13 -4.23 -8.77
CA LEU A 175 -4.92 -2.79 -8.92
C LEU A 175 -6.22 -2.05 -9.26
N ASN A 176 -7.05 -2.61 -10.14
CA ASN A 176 -8.35 -2.01 -10.47
C ASN A 176 -9.32 -2.04 -9.28
N ASN A 177 -9.29 -3.09 -8.46
CA ASN A 177 -10.08 -3.17 -7.23
C ASN A 177 -9.61 -2.09 -6.24
N SER A 178 -8.31 -1.94 -6.01
CA SER A 178 -7.74 -0.88 -5.16
C SER A 178 -8.13 0.51 -5.63
N ILE A 179 -8.09 0.78 -6.94
CA ILE A 179 -8.53 2.06 -7.51
C ILE A 179 -10.00 2.33 -7.22
N LYS A 180 -10.85 1.30 -7.35
CA LYS A 180 -12.27 1.44 -7.06
C LYS A 180 -12.52 1.76 -5.59
N GLU A 181 -11.84 1.06 -4.67
CA GLU A 181 -11.95 1.32 -3.23
C GLU A 181 -11.47 2.73 -2.86
N VAL A 182 -10.36 3.18 -3.43
CA VAL A 182 -9.86 4.56 -3.27
C VAL A 182 -10.93 5.58 -3.69
N ASN A 183 -11.54 5.39 -4.86
CA ASN A 183 -12.55 6.30 -5.37
C ASN A 183 -13.83 6.28 -4.50
N GLU A 184 -14.23 5.13 -3.97
CA GLU A 184 -15.33 5.01 -3.01
C GLU A 184 -15.02 5.72 -1.69
N LEU A 185 -13.78 5.64 -1.18
CA LEU A 185 -13.34 6.37 0.00
C LEU A 185 -13.32 7.89 -0.23
N ILE A 186 -12.88 8.33 -1.40
CA ILE A 186 -12.94 9.75 -1.81
C ILE A 186 -14.37 10.24 -1.75
N ASP A 187 -15.34 9.50 -2.32
CA ASP A 187 -16.76 9.88 -2.31
C ASP A 187 -17.32 9.95 -0.89
N LYS A 188 -17.00 8.99 -0.02
CA LYS A 188 -17.39 9.00 1.40
C LYS A 188 -16.86 10.26 2.10
N ILE A 189 -15.56 10.56 1.97
CA ILE A 189 -14.94 11.73 2.60
C ILE A 189 -15.59 13.03 2.11
N VAL A 190 -15.84 13.15 0.81
CA VAL A 190 -16.52 14.31 0.20
C VAL A 190 -17.94 14.46 0.73
N MET A 191 -18.70 13.37 0.84
CA MET A 191 -20.04 13.36 1.43
C MET A 191 -20.01 13.87 2.88
N TYR A 192 -19.09 13.36 3.72
CA TYR A 192 -18.94 13.80 5.10
C TYR A 192 -18.49 15.25 5.20
N ASN A 193 -17.58 15.72 4.34
CA ASN A 193 -17.21 17.13 4.26
C ASN A 193 -18.46 18.02 4.00
N GLY A 194 -19.33 17.61 3.08
CA GLY A 194 -20.57 18.34 2.77
C GLY A 194 -21.53 18.44 3.96
N ILE A 195 -21.72 17.35 4.71
CA ILE A 195 -22.56 17.32 5.90
C ILE A 195 -21.95 18.18 7.01
N ILE A 196 -20.66 18.01 7.30
CA ILE A 196 -19.94 18.78 8.32
C ILE A 196 -20.00 20.29 8.02
N THR A 197 -19.71 20.70 6.79
CA THR A 197 -19.80 22.12 6.38
C THR A 197 -21.23 22.66 6.51
N GLY A 198 -22.26 21.85 6.20
CA GLY A 198 -23.65 22.21 6.39
C GLY A 198 -23.98 22.49 7.86
N GLU A 199 -23.58 21.61 8.77
CA GLU A 199 -23.79 21.79 10.21
C GLU A 199 -22.97 22.93 10.81
N TYR A 200 -21.74 23.16 10.36
CA TYR A 200 -20.92 24.31 10.76
C TYR A 200 -21.61 25.63 10.40
N ASN A 201 -22.20 25.74 9.23
CA ASN A 201 -22.91 26.93 8.76
C ASN A 201 -24.18 27.18 9.58
N VAL A 202 -24.95 26.14 9.93
CA VAL A 202 -26.12 26.25 10.81
C VAL A 202 -25.71 26.75 12.20
N THR A 203 -24.66 26.17 12.79
CA THR A 203 -24.15 26.58 14.11
C THR A 203 -23.65 28.02 14.13
N ALA A 204 -22.99 28.46 13.03
CA ALA A 204 -22.55 29.86 12.89
C ALA A 204 -23.75 30.82 12.75
N ALA A 205 -24.80 30.44 12.03
CA ALA A 205 -26.03 31.20 11.89
C ALA A 205 -26.77 31.32 13.23
N ASP A 206 -26.83 30.25 14.03
CA ASP A 206 -27.41 30.26 15.36
C ASP A 206 -26.66 31.20 16.32
N LYS A 207 -25.33 31.23 16.26
CA LYS A 207 -24.51 32.19 17.02
C LYS A 207 -24.85 33.64 16.68
N ILE A 208 -25.14 33.94 15.41
CA ILE A 208 -25.52 35.29 14.97
C ILE A 208 -26.97 35.64 15.38
N TYR A 209 -27.86 34.66 15.37
CA TYR A 209 -29.30 34.91 15.61
C TYR A 209 -29.66 34.98 17.09
N TYR A 210 -29.06 34.15 17.94
CA TYR A 210 -29.36 34.06 19.38
C TYR A 210 -28.37 34.77 20.28
N GLY A 211 -27.34 35.43 19.74
CA GLY A 211 -26.29 36.12 20.50
C GLY A 211 -25.35 35.14 21.24
N GLU A 212 -24.37 35.71 21.98
CA GLU A 212 -23.34 34.93 22.69
C GLU A 212 -23.85 34.03 23.85
N SER A 213 -25.16 33.82 23.97
CA SER A 213 -25.78 33.04 25.04
C SER A 213 -26.15 31.60 24.63
N VAL A 214 -25.81 31.16 23.45
CA VAL A 214 -25.95 29.73 23.10
C VAL A 214 -24.88 28.96 23.83
N ILE A 215 -25.30 28.29 24.89
CA ILE A 215 -24.45 27.44 25.75
C ILE A 215 -23.96 26.28 24.88
N GLY A 216 -22.70 26.38 24.46
CA GLY A 216 -21.90 25.34 23.82
C GLY A 216 -22.62 24.59 22.71
N SER A 217 -22.54 25.06 21.48
CA SER A 217 -22.95 24.26 20.35
C SER A 217 -22.16 22.96 20.34
N TYR A 218 -22.85 21.83 20.31
CA TYR A 218 -22.25 20.53 20.04
C TYR A 218 -21.85 20.55 18.56
N GLY A 219 -20.55 20.37 18.28
CA GLY A 219 -20.07 20.27 16.91
C GLY A 219 -20.37 18.88 16.31
N PRO A 220 -20.20 18.68 15.00
CA PRO A 220 -20.40 17.39 14.32
C PRO A 220 -19.25 16.40 14.61
N ASN A 221 -18.92 16.22 15.89
CA ASN A 221 -17.72 15.51 16.33
C ASN A 221 -17.71 14.03 15.86
N GLU A 222 -18.87 13.36 15.93
CA GLU A 222 -19.01 11.96 15.48
C GLU A 222 -18.83 11.82 13.96
N LEU A 223 -19.27 12.81 13.19
CA LEU A 223 -19.06 12.84 11.73
C LEU A 223 -17.58 13.07 11.40
N ILE A 224 -16.90 13.89 12.19
CA ILE A 224 -15.46 14.12 12.08
C ILE A 224 -14.69 12.83 12.39
N ASP A 225 -15.10 12.07 13.41
CA ASP A 225 -14.48 10.78 13.73
C ASP A 225 -14.65 9.77 12.59
N GLN A 226 -15.85 9.63 12.04
CA GLN A 226 -16.10 8.74 10.90
C GLN A 226 -15.30 9.16 9.65
N ARG A 227 -15.26 10.48 9.34
CA ARG A 227 -14.41 10.98 8.25
C ARG A 227 -12.93 10.64 8.47
N ASN A 228 -12.45 10.76 9.70
CA ASN A 228 -11.07 10.45 10.04
C ASN A 228 -10.75 8.95 9.90
N GLN A 229 -11.70 8.06 10.17
CA GLN A 229 -11.55 6.63 9.85
C GLN A 229 -11.37 6.41 8.35
N PHE A 230 -12.19 7.02 7.49
CA PHE A 230 -12.00 6.93 6.04
C PHE A 230 -10.69 7.53 5.56
N LEU A 231 -10.17 8.57 6.23
CA LEU A 231 -8.85 9.12 5.94
C LEU A 231 -7.73 8.15 6.35
N ASP A 232 -7.90 7.44 7.45
CA ASP A 232 -6.96 6.40 7.89
C ASP A 232 -6.98 5.20 6.92
N GLU A 233 -8.18 4.75 6.47
CA GLU A 233 -8.33 3.73 5.43
C GLU A 233 -7.71 4.18 4.09
N LEU A 234 -7.95 5.43 3.67
CA LEU A 234 -7.37 5.97 2.43
C LEU A 234 -5.83 6.00 2.48
N SER A 235 -5.24 6.18 3.67
CA SER A 235 -3.79 6.18 3.84
C SER A 235 -3.12 4.83 3.58
N TYR A 236 -3.86 3.73 3.60
CA TYR A 236 -3.38 2.41 3.20
C TYR A 236 -3.02 2.37 1.71
N PHE A 237 -3.83 3.02 0.88
CA PHE A 237 -3.64 3.01 -0.58
C PHE A 237 -2.52 3.95 -1.06
N GLY A 238 -2.21 4.99 -0.30
CA GLY A 238 -1.15 5.91 -0.66
C GLY A 238 -0.84 6.95 0.41
N ASN A 239 0.34 7.52 0.34
CA ASN A 239 0.76 8.57 1.26
C ASN A 239 -0.06 9.83 1.03
N ILE A 240 -0.95 10.15 1.98
CA ILE A 240 -1.81 11.33 1.97
C ILE A 240 -1.33 12.43 2.91
N LYS A 241 -1.63 13.68 2.54
CA LYS A 241 -1.50 14.84 3.42
C LYS A 241 -2.87 15.49 3.59
N VAL A 242 -3.28 15.64 4.84
CA VAL A 242 -4.58 16.19 5.20
C VAL A 242 -4.40 17.57 5.80
N TYR A 243 -5.21 18.52 5.36
CA TYR A 243 -5.26 19.90 5.84
C TYR A 243 -6.69 20.26 6.22
N ASP A 244 -6.88 20.78 7.42
CA ASP A 244 -8.18 21.25 7.88
C ASP A 244 -8.49 22.66 7.31
N ASN A 245 -9.71 22.85 6.80
CA ASN A 245 -10.22 24.12 6.34
C ASN A 245 -11.01 24.82 7.45
N ASP A 246 -11.15 26.16 7.37
CA ASP A 246 -11.86 26.96 8.37
C ASP A 246 -13.37 26.65 8.46
N ASP A 247 -13.94 26.03 7.43
CA ASP A 247 -15.35 25.61 7.35
C ASP A 247 -15.62 24.21 7.91
N GLY A 248 -14.59 23.57 8.51
CA GLY A 248 -14.66 22.23 9.07
C GLY A 248 -14.48 21.11 8.04
N SER A 249 -14.40 21.41 6.74
CA SER A 249 -14.03 20.44 5.72
C SER A 249 -12.53 20.15 5.73
N VAL A 250 -12.08 19.13 4.98
CA VAL A 250 -10.66 18.85 4.78
C VAL A 250 -10.27 18.95 3.32
N ARG A 251 -9.02 19.32 3.09
CA ARG A 251 -8.32 19.17 1.83
C ARG A 251 -7.33 18.01 1.95
N VAL A 252 -7.34 17.10 0.99
CA VAL A 252 -6.47 15.92 0.94
C VAL A 252 -5.61 15.99 -0.30
N GLU A 253 -4.31 15.83 -0.12
CA GLU A 253 -3.32 15.72 -1.19
C GLU A 253 -2.76 14.29 -1.21
N MET A 254 -2.68 13.68 -2.40
CA MET A 254 -2.01 12.40 -2.66
C MET A 254 -1.06 12.58 -3.85
N ALA A 255 0.15 12.03 -3.76
CA ALA A 255 1.16 12.16 -4.83
C ALA A 255 1.43 13.60 -5.30
N GLY A 256 1.24 14.60 -4.42
CA GLY A 256 1.42 16.01 -4.74
C GLY A 256 0.22 16.69 -5.44
N THR A 257 -0.83 15.94 -5.75
CA THR A 257 -2.08 16.46 -6.34
C THR A 257 -3.17 16.50 -5.28
N THR A 258 -3.98 17.57 -5.28
CA THR A 258 -5.16 17.68 -4.42
C THR A 258 -6.26 16.78 -4.96
N ILE A 259 -6.59 15.71 -4.22
CA ILE A 259 -7.65 14.76 -4.61
C ILE A 259 -9.01 15.11 -4.01
N ILE A 260 -9.02 15.82 -2.89
CA ILE A 260 -10.24 16.33 -2.24
C ILE A 260 -9.99 17.78 -1.81
N ASP A 261 -10.93 18.66 -2.10
CA ASP A 261 -10.97 20.05 -1.59
C ASP A 261 -12.40 20.42 -1.21
N GLY A 262 -12.72 20.25 0.07
CA GLY A 262 -14.08 20.39 0.57
C GLY A 262 -15.01 19.37 -0.07
N THR A 263 -15.89 19.82 -0.95
CA THR A 263 -16.88 18.99 -1.69
C THR A 263 -16.46 18.68 -3.14
N LYS A 264 -15.25 19.10 -3.54
CA LYS A 264 -14.70 18.78 -4.87
C LYS A 264 -13.73 17.61 -4.75
N ASN A 265 -13.70 16.75 -5.76
CA ASN A 265 -12.83 15.58 -5.82
C ASN A 265 -12.23 15.37 -7.20
N GLU A 266 -11.11 14.65 -7.21
CA GLU A 266 -10.45 14.09 -8.37
C GLU A 266 -10.32 12.58 -8.17
N TYR A 267 -10.70 11.78 -9.17
CA TYR A 267 -10.63 10.33 -9.12
C TYR A 267 -9.30 9.83 -9.68
N ILE A 268 -8.91 8.63 -9.26
CA ILE A 268 -7.80 7.89 -9.84
C ILE A 268 -8.36 6.95 -10.90
N VAL A 269 -7.69 6.90 -12.06
CA VAL A 269 -8.08 6.07 -13.19
C VAL A 269 -6.82 5.37 -13.72
N MET A 270 -6.92 4.08 -14.02
CA MET A 270 -5.87 3.38 -14.74
C MET A 270 -5.99 3.72 -16.23
N LYS A 271 -4.89 4.20 -16.81
CA LYS A 271 -4.76 4.39 -18.24
C LYS A 271 -4.26 3.09 -18.87
N ASP A 272 -4.67 2.82 -20.10
CA ASP A 272 -4.17 1.69 -20.88
C ASP A 272 -2.63 1.69 -20.92
N TYR A 273 -2.05 0.48 -21.10
CA TYR A 273 -0.62 0.29 -21.15
C TYR A 273 0.05 1.27 -22.13
N ASP A 274 1.15 1.85 -21.70
CA ASP A 274 1.97 2.69 -22.57
C ASP A 274 2.74 1.86 -23.62
N LYS A 275 3.55 2.51 -24.44
CA LYS A 275 4.41 1.86 -25.46
C LYS A 275 5.42 0.83 -24.89
N TYR A 276 5.62 0.82 -23.58
CA TYR A 276 6.48 -0.13 -22.86
C TYR A 276 5.70 -1.25 -22.19
N ASN A 277 4.39 -1.34 -22.46
CA ASN A 277 3.45 -2.27 -21.82
C ASN A 277 3.39 -2.09 -20.28
N ALA A 278 3.56 -0.85 -19.82
CA ALA A 278 3.53 -0.48 -18.41
C ALA A 278 2.15 0.06 -18.02
N ALA A 279 1.61 -0.38 -16.88
CA ALA A 279 0.42 0.20 -16.29
C ALA A 279 0.70 1.63 -15.84
N VAL A 280 -0.21 2.57 -16.08
CA VAL A 280 -0.05 3.98 -15.72
C VAL A 280 -1.31 4.45 -15.00
N LEU A 281 -1.14 5.04 -13.81
CA LEU A 281 -2.22 5.68 -13.06
C LEU A 281 -2.22 7.19 -13.32
N VAL A 282 -3.40 7.73 -13.55
CA VAL A 282 -3.62 9.17 -13.73
C VAL A 282 -4.80 9.63 -12.90
N PHE A 283 -4.76 10.90 -12.47
CA PHE A 283 -5.94 11.57 -11.93
C PHE A 283 -6.89 12.01 -13.05
N SER A 284 -8.15 12.26 -12.71
CA SER A 284 -9.16 12.74 -13.68
C SER A 284 -8.75 14.02 -14.42
N ASN A 285 -7.90 14.85 -13.81
CA ASN A 285 -7.31 16.05 -14.42
C ASN A 285 -6.17 15.75 -15.41
N GLY A 286 -5.73 14.49 -15.50
CA GLY A 286 -4.67 14.04 -16.40
C GLY A 286 -3.26 14.00 -15.79
N ASP A 287 -3.07 14.42 -14.54
CA ASP A 287 -1.80 14.35 -13.84
C ASP A 287 -1.45 12.89 -13.51
N SER A 288 -0.16 12.54 -13.54
CA SER A 288 0.31 11.19 -13.20
C SER A 288 0.25 10.96 -11.68
N VAL A 289 -0.22 9.77 -11.27
CA VAL A 289 -0.23 9.35 -9.87
C VAL A 289 1.12 8.70 -9.53
N ASN A 290 1.96 9.43 -8.81
CA ASN A 290 3.27 8.96 -8.34
C ASN A 290 3.27 8.91 -6.81
N CYS A 291 2.61 7.90 -6.23
CA CYS A 291 2.62 7.69 -4.79
C CYS A 291 4.04 7.37 -4.29
N ALA A 292 4.40 7.92 -3.13
CA ALA A 292 5.69 7.64 -2.49
C ALA A 292 5.67 6.30 -1.73
N SER A 293 4.50 5.85 -1.29
CA SER A 293 4.26 4.60 -0.57
C SER A 293 2.78 4.20 -0.69
N GLY A 294 2.42 3.03 -0.16
CA GLY A 294 1.06 2.51 -0.15
C GLY A 294 0.81 1.39 -1.16
N ASP A 295 -0.39 0.79 -1.08
CA ASP A 295 -0.83 -0.30 -1.95
C ASP A 295 -0.67 0.04 -3.46
N LEU A 296 -1.14 1.23 -3.89
CA LEU A 296 -1.04 1.63 -5.28
C LEU A 296 0.42 1.70 -5.77
N LYS A 297 1.34 2.19 -4.92
CA LYS A 297 2.77 2.23 -5.24
C LYS A 297 3.33 0.82 -5.38
N ALA A 298 3.03 -0.07 -4.42
CA ALA A 298 3.51 -1.45 -4.43
C ALA A 298 3.03 -2.21 -5.67
N ARG A 299 1.73 -2.14 -5.97
CA ARG A 299 1.17 -2.80 -7.17
C ARG A 299 1.78 -2.26 -8.46
N MET A 300 1.99 -0.94 -8.55
CA MET A 300 2.67 -0.34 -9.71
C MET A 300 4.13 -0.78 -9.83
N ASP A 301 4.85 -0.91 -8.71
CA ASP A 301 6.22 -1.42 -8.71
C ASP A 301 6.27 -2.89 -9.16
N MET A 302 5.36 -3.72 -8.65
CA MET A 302 5.30 -5.14 -9.02
C MET A 302 4.88 -5.36 -10.47
N LEU A 303 3.98 -4.52 -11.01
CA LEU A 303 3.50 -4.63 -12.39
C LEU A 303 4.49 -4.08 -13.44
N ASN A 304 5.31 -3.08 -13.08
CA ASN A 304 6.16 -2.35 -14.01
C ASN A 304 7.66 -2.53 -13.74
N GLY A 305 8.03 -3.08 -12.58
CA GLY A 305 9.42 -3.21 -12.16
C GLY A 305 10.17 -4.24 -13.00
N ASN A 306 11.24 -3.81 -13.68
CA ASN A 306 12.05 -4.65 -14.56
C ASN A 306 13.53 -4.71 -14.15
N GLY A 307 13.85 -4.27 -12.92
CA GLY A 307 15.17 -4.38 -12.34
C GLY A 307 16.29 -3.84 -13.25
N CYS A 308 17.35 -4.62 -13.42
CA CYS A 308 18.47 -4.30 -14.30
C CYS A 308 18.12 -4.28 -15.79
N TYR A 309 17.02 -4.92 -16.20
CA TYR A 309 16.54 -4.90 -17.58
C TYR A 309 15.76 -3.62 -17.92
N ALA A 310 15.44 -2.79 -16.91
CA ALA A 310 14.74 -1.53 -17.09
C ALA A 310 15.53 -0.58 -18.02
N SER A 311 14.84 0.09 -18.94
CA SER A 311 15.38 1.23 -19.67
C SER A 311 15.35 2.48 -18.80
N PHE A 312 16.02 3.56 -19.20
CA PHE A 312 16.14 4.81 -18.42
C PHE A 312 14.81 5.41 -17.93
N TYR A 313 13.71 5.11 -18.62
CA TYR A 313 12.36 5.61 -18.29
C TYR A 313 11.45 4.57 -17.63
N GLN A 314 11.97 3.37 -17.35
CA GLN A 314 11.21 2.27 -16.74
C GLN A 314 11.52 2.16 -15.24
N ASN A 315 10.60 1.51 -14.51
CA ASN A 315 10.78 1.23 -13.10
C ASN A 315 11.90 0.19 -12.90
N SER A 316 12.87 0.51 -12.05
CA SER A 316 14.02 -0.33 -11.73
C SER A 316 13.80 -1.25 -10.52
N GLU A 317 12.59 -1.27 -9.95
CA GLU A 317 12.24 -2.23 -8.88
C GLU A 317 12.20 -3.66 -9.43
N TYR A 318 12.33 -4.65 -8.56
CA TYR A 318 12.30 -6.06 -8.92
C TYR A 318 10.87 -6.59 -8.87
N GLY A 319 10.09 -6.30 -9.93
CA GLY A 319 8.70 -6.75 -10.07
C GLY A 319 8.55 -7.99 -10.96
N ILE A 320 7.32 -8.37 -11.28
CA ILE A 320 7.01 -9.52 -12.14
C ILE A 320 7.74 -9.45 -13.50
N PRO A 321 7.80 -8.28 -14.20
CA PRO A 321 8.55 -8.17 -15.46
C PRO A 321 10.04 -8.48 -15.34
N TYR A 322 10.66 -8.21 -14.19
CA TYR A 322 12.05 -8.58 -13.94
C TYR A 322 12.22 -10.11 -14.00
N TYR A 323 11.39 -10.87 -13.30
CA TYR A 323 11.47 -12.33 -13.30
C TYR A 323 11.14 -12.93 -14.67
N GLN A 324 10.21 -12.33 -15.42
CA GLN A 324 9.97 -12.72 -16.82
C GLN A 324 11.20 -12.47 -17.71
N SER A 325 11.85 -11.33 -17.55
CA SER A 325 13.08 -10.96 -18.29
C SER A 325 14.25 -11.88 -17.93
N THR A 326 14.34 -12.26 -16.67
CA THR A 326 15.33 -13.22 -16.15
C THR A 326 15.17 -14.60 -16.76
N LEU A 327 13.93 -15.13 -16.82
CA LEU A 327 13.63 -16.39 -17.51
C LEU A 327 13.92 -16.31 -19.02
N ASN A 328 13.62 -15.19 -19.67
CA ASN A 328 13.93 -14.99 -21.08
C ASN A 328 15.44 -14.99 -21.33
N ALA A 329 16.21 -14.29 -20.48
CA ALA A 329 17.67 -14.30 -20.58
C ALA A 329 18.25 -15.70 -20.36
N PHE A 330 17.74 -16.44 -19.38
CA PHE A 330 18.11 -17.83 -19.17
C PHE A 330 17.83 -18.70 -20.41
N ALA A 331 16.62 -18.63 -20.96
CA ALA A 331 16.23 -19.44 -22.12
C ALA A 331 17.08 -19.14 -23.35
N GLN A 332 17.38 -17.86 -23.58
CA GLN A 332 18.23 -17.40 -24.68
C GLN A 332 19.66 -17.94 -24.54
N GLU A 333 20.30 -17.73 -23.39
CA GLU A 333 21.69 -18.15 -23.15
C GLU A 333 21.81 -19.68 -23.12
N PHE A 334 20.83 -20.39 -22.53
CA PHE A 334 20.79 -21.84 -22.53
C PHE A 334 20.71 -22.39 -23.96
N ALA A 335 19.79 -21.87 -24.78
CA ALA A 335 19.64 -22.31 -26.17
C ALA A 335 20.89 -21.96 -27.00
N GLU A 336 21.48 -20.76 -26.86
CA GLU A 336 22.68 -20.33 -27.57
C GLU A 336 23.89 -21.19 -27.20
N LEU A 337 24.09 -21.45 -25.89
CA LEU A 337 25.17 -22.32 -25.41
C LEU A 337 25.07 -23.72 -26.01
N MET A 338 23.89 -24.35 -25.88
CA MET A 338 23.71 -25.74 -26.37
C MET A 338 23.80 -25.84 -27.88
N ASN A 339 23.23 -24.90 -28.61
CA ASN A 339 23.32 -24.83 -30.07
C ASN A 339 24.77 -24.67 -30.54
N THR A 340 25.52 -23.73 -29.92
CA THR A 340 26.93 -23.46 -30.25
C THR A 340 27.80 -24.72 -29.96
N LEU A 341 27.62 -25.35 -28.82
CA LEU A 341 28.35 -26.57 -28.45
C LEU A 341 28.08 -27.73 -29.42
N ASN A 342 26.85 -27.81 -29.95
CA ASN A 342 26.49 -28.82 -30.94
C ASN A 342 26.97 -28.48 -32.38
N GLY A 343 27.69 -27.34 -32.54
CA GLY A 343 28.26 -26.94 -33.84
C GLY A 343 27.34 -26.07 -34.71
N CYS A 344 26.26 -25.51 -34.12
CA CYS A 344 25.44 -24.52 -34.80
C CYS A 344 26.19 -23.19 -34.87
N THR A 345 26.20 -22.57 -36.05
CA THR A 345 26.82 -21.23 -36.29
C THR A 345 25.81 -20.30 -36.95
N ALA A 346 26.15 -19.01 -37.06
CA ALA A 346 25.28 -18.05 -37.74
C ALA A 346 25.08 -18.40 -39.26
N ASP A 347 26.08 -19.05 -39.86
CA ASP A 347 26.05 -19.42 -41.30
C ASP A 347 25.49 -20.85 -41.53
N ASP A 348 25.51 -21.71 -40.50
CA ASP A 348 25.00 -23.08 -40.56
C ASP A 348 24.16 -23.41 -39.34
N THR A 349 22.84 -23.36 -39.51
CA THR A 349 21.87 -23.62 -38.45
C THR A 349 21.39 -25.09 -38.45
N SER A 350 21.91 -25.95 -39.32
CA SER A 350 21.48 -27.34 -39.47
C SER A 350 21.66 -28.21 -38.21
N ARG A 351 22.43 -27.74 -37.24
CA ARG A 351 22.75 -28.43 -36.00
C ARG A 351 22.11 -27.82 -34.77
N ALA A 352 21.06 -27.02 -34.94
CA ALA A 352 20.37 -26.44 -33.81
C ALA A 352 19.64 -27.49 -32.99
N MET A 353 19.79 -27.44 -31.67
CA MET A 353 19.07 -28.25 -30.70
C MET A 353 17.80 -27.58 -30.23
N PHE A 354 17.87 -26.26 -30.00
CA PHE A 354 16.79 -25.44 -29.51
C PHE A 354 16.46 -24.33 -30.52
N GLY A 355 15.19 -24.07 -30.70
CA GLY A 355 14.62 -23.06 -31.57
C GLY A 355 13.30 -22.53 -31.00
N THR A 356 12.50 -21.93 -31.87
CA THR A 356 11.22 -21.33 -31.51
C THR A 356 10.09 -21.81 -32.43
N ASP A 357 8.84 -21.50 -32.05
CA ASP A 357 7.69 -21.72 -32.96
C ASP A 357 7.53 -20.64 -34.02
N GLU A 358 8.32 -19.61 -33.94
CA GLU A 358 8.37 -18.50 -34.89
C GLU A 358 9.49 -18.64 -35.91
N ASP A 359 10.34 -19.68 -35.80
CA ASP A 359 11.40 -19.98 -36.77
C ASP A 359 10.80 -20.29 -38.15
N VAL A 360 11.39 -19.72 -39.20
CA VAL A 360 10.93 -19.85 -40.57
C VAL A 360 11.82 -20.87 -41.32
N TYR A 361 11.20 -21.86 -41.90
CA TYR A 361 11.86 -22.94 -42.63
C TYR A 361 11.53 -22.89 -44.14
N ASP A 362 12.47 -23.28 -45.00
CA ASP A 362 12.27 -23.41 -46.44
C ASP A 362 11.53 -24.72 -46.79
N GLU A 363 11.24 -24.95 -48.09
CA GLU A 363 10.59 -26.14 -48.60
C GLU A 363 11.40 -27.44 -48.34
N ASN A 364 12.69 -27.32 -48.03
CA ASN A 364 13.59 -28.44 -47.74
C ASN A 364 13.77 -28.67 -46.22
N GLY A 365 13.11 -27.88 -45.39
CA GLY A 365 13.22 -27.94 -43.91
C GLY A 365 14.48 -27.30 -43.34
N VAL A 366 15.13 -26.38 -44.08
CA VAL A 366 16.27 -25.60 -43.61
C VAL A 366 15.77 -24.30 -43.01
N CYS A 367 16.21 -23.99 -41.80
CA CYS A 367 15.85 -22.73 -41.13
C CYS A 367 16.50 -21.54 -41.85
N ILE A 368 15.68 -20.65 -42.41
CA ILE A 368 16.11 -19.42 -43.14
C ILE A 368 16.06 -18.17 -42.27
N ASP A 369 15.23 -18.16 -41.24
CA ASP A 369 15.15 -17.07 -40.26
C ASP A 369 14.83 -17.65 -38.90
N ARG A 370 15.68 -17.36 -37.91
CA ARG A 370 15.53 -17.85 -36.55
C ARG A 370 15.13 -16.70 -35.62
N ALA A 371 13.97 -16.88 -35.01
CA ALA A 371 13.46 -15.92 -34.04
C ALA A 371 14.29 -15.92 -32.74
N ILE A 372 14.20 -14.83 -31.98
CA ILE A 372 14.85 -14.72 -30.67
C ILE A 372 14.20 -15.71 -29.71
N VAL A 373 15.01 -16.59 -29.12
CA VAL A 373 14.54 -17.52 -28.10
C VAL A 373 14.17 -16.77 -26.83
N THR A 374 13.01 -17.07 -26.29
CA THR A 374 12.50 -16.57 -25.01
C THR A 374 11.95 -17.75 -24.19
N ALA A 375 11.76 -17.58 -22.90
CA ALA A 375 11.14 -18.61 -22.08
C ALA A 375 9.72 -18.98 -22.57
N LYS A 376 9.03 -18.06 -23.23
CA LYS A 376 7.68 -18.28 -23.77
C LYS A 376 7.66 -19.17 -25.01
N ASN A 377 8.63 -19.03 -25.92
CA ASN A 377 8.62 -19.64 -27.25
C ASN A 377 9.66 -20.76 -27.44
N ILE A 378 10.52 -21.03 -26.45
CA ILE A 378 11.57 -22.04 -26.53
C ILE A 378 10.99 -23.45 -26.79
N ARG A 379 11.59 -24.18 -27.73
CA ARG A 379 11.29 -25.59 -28.01
C ARG A 379 12.49 -26.30 -28.63
N ILE A 380 12.35 -27.60 -28.80
CA ILE A 380 13.30 -28.41 -29.59
C ILE A 380 13.22 -27.96 -31.05
N ALA A 381 14.39 -27.67 -31.66
CA ALA A 381 14.48 -27.29 -33.07
C ALA A 381 14.03 -28.45 -34.01
N GLU A 382 13.47 -28.13 -35.18
CA GLU A 382 13.03 -29.13 -36.15
C GLU A 382 14.19 -29.98 -36.68
N GLU A 383 15.38 -29.40 -36.78
CA GLU A 383 16.60 -30.13 -37.18
C GLU A 383 16.88 -31.30 -36.23
N TRP A 384 16.79 -31.08 -34.92
CA TRP A 384 16.96 -32.15 -33.93
C TRP A 384 15.76 -33.09 -33.85
N MET A 385 14.56 -32.59 -34.10
CA MET A 385 13.35 -33.43 -34.17
C MET A 385 13.45 -34.44 -35.32
N ASN A 386 13.99 -34.03 -36.47
CA ASN A 386 14.14 -34.86 -37.65
C ASN A 386 15.35 -35.81 -37.58
N ASN A 387 16.45 -35.44 -36.89
CA ASN A 387 17.64 -36.26 -36.67
C ASN A 387 17.95 -36.42 -35.18
N ALA A 388 17.33 -37.40 -34.52
CA ALA A 388 17.53 -37.63 -33.08
C ALA A 388 18.98 -37.94 -32.70
N THR A 389 19.77 -38.57 -33.59
CA THR A 389 21.17 -38.94 -33.34
C THR A 389 22.17 -37.82 -33.65
N MET A 390 21.73 -36.66 -34.12
CA MET A 390 22.56 -35.52 -34.47
C MET A 390 23.55 -35.16 -33.37
N ILE A 391 23.18 -35.22 -32.09
CA ILE A 391 24.04 -34.90 -30.96
C ILE A 391 25.20 -35.90 -30.76
N GLY A 392 25.07 -37.13 -31.30
CA GLY A 392 26.11 -38.16 -31.28
C GLY A 392 27.14 -38.07 -32.44
N GLU A 393 26.91 -37.18 -33.40
CA GLU A 393 27.84 -36.94 -34.51
C GLU A 393 29.01 -36.05 -34.05
N ASN A 394 30.23 -36.41 -34.49
CA ASN A 394 31.46 -35.64 -34.24
C ASN A 394 31.95 -35.02 -35.55
N PHE A 395 32.51 -33.82 -35.44
CA PHE A 395 33.09 -33.13 -36.58
C PHE A 395 34.43 -33.77 -36.96
N ASN A 396 34.54 -34.28 -38.20
CA ASN A 396 35.77 -34.81 -38.74
C ASN A 396 36.56 -33.67 -39.45
N GLU A 397 37.67 -33.25 -38.85
CA GLU A 397 38.50 -32.17 -39.39
C GLU A 397 39.15 -32.49 -40.74
N GLU A 398 39.35 -33.77 -41.07
CA GLU A 398 39.95 -34.20 -42.33
C GLU A 398 38.96 -34.13 -43.51
N THR A 399 37.69 -34.49 -43.23
CA THR A 399 36.65 -34.53 -44.28
C THR A 399 35.77 -33.30 -44.28
N GLY A 400 35.79 -32.50 -43.19
CA GLY A 400 34.94 -31.33 -43.01
C GLY A 400 33.45 -31.67 -42.81
N VAL A 401 33.13 -32.93 -42.45
CA VAL A 401 31.75 -33.44 -42.32
C VAL A 401 31.49 -33.95 -40.90
N TRP A 402 30.26 -33.82 -40.46
CA TRP A 402 29.80 -34.45 -39.22
C TRP A 402 29.47 -35.93 -39.43
N GLU A 403 30.08 -36.79 -38.67
CA GLU A 403 29.96 -38.24 -38.80
C GLU A 403 29.63 -38.86 -37.44
N LEU A 404 28.75 -39.88 -37.45
CA LEU A 404 28.43 -40.63 -36.24
C LEU A 404 29.62 -41.53 -35.87
N THR A 405 30.26 -41.24 -34.73
CA THR A 405 31.43 -41.98 -34.25
C THR A 405 31.19 -42.56 -32.86
N LEU A 406 31.96 -43.61 -32.50
CA LEU A 406 31.81 -44.32 -31.22
C LEU A 406 32.39 -43.57 -30.01
N ASP A 407 33.04 -42.43 -30.19
CA ASP A 407 33.83 -41.79 -29.14
C ASP A 407 33.02 -40.83 -28.24
N GLY A 408 31.76 -40.54 -28.56
CA GLY A 408 30.90 -39.66 -27.73
C GLY A 408 31.42 -38.25 -27.47
N THR A 409 32.44 -37.79 -28.22
CA THR A 409 33.12 -36.50 -27.94
C THR A 409 32.17 -35.33 -27.95
N ASN A 410 31.26 -35.25 -28.93
CA ASN A 410 30.28 -34.14 -29.00
C ASN A 410 29.31 -34.15 -27.81
N VAL A 411 28.80 -35.33 -27.43
CA VAL A 411 27.90 -35.48 -26.28
C VAL A 411 28.60 -35.10 -24.97
N ASN A 412 29.90 -35.45 -24.83
CA ASN A 412 30.71 -35.04 -23.70
C ASN A 412 30.92 -33.49 -23.64
N LYS A 413 31.05 -32.83 -24.80
CA LYS A 413 31.07 -31.37 -24.85
C LYS A 413 29.77 -30.75 -24.34
N LEU A 414 28.63 -31.31 -24.75
CA LEU A 414 27.30 -30.88 -24.30
C LEU A 414 27.12 -31.12 -22.79
N TYR A 415 27.53 -32.30 -22.29
CA TYR A 415 27.52 -32.63 -20.86
C TYR A 415 28.34 -31.65 -20.01
N LEU A 416 29.60 -31.39 -20.39
CA LEU A 416 30.50 -30.46 -19.69
C LEU A 416 30.06 -29.00 -19.88
N GLY A 417 29.40 -28.71 -20.99
CA GLY A 417 28.94 -27.37 -21.34
C GLY A 417 27.94 -26.80 -20.36
N LEU A 418 27.14 -27.65 -19.70
CA LEU A 418 26.20 -27.20 -18.65
C LEU A 418 26.92 -26.62 -17.42
N ASP A 419 28.19 -26.96 -17.20
CA ASP A 419 29.02 -26.41 -16.13
C ASP A 419 29.88 -25.23 -16.59
N ASN A 420 29.82 -24.84 -17.88
CA ASN A 420 30.61 -23.73 -18.40
C ASN A 420 30.15 -22.41 -17.77
N GLU A 421 31.15 -21.54 -17.54
CA GLU A 421 30.90 -20.18 -17.08
C GLU A 421 30.30 -19.37 -18.22
N ILE A 422 29.09 -18.87 -18.02
CA ILE A 422 28.37 -17.99 -18.92
C ILE A 422 28.10 -16.64 -18.26
N SER A 423 27.80 -15.63 -19.05
CA SER A 423 27.45 -14.30 -18.58
C SER A 423 26.02 -14.00 -18.99
N ILE A 424 25.12 -13.90 -18.02
CA ILE A 424 23.70 -13.67 -18.24
C ILE A 424 23.32 -12.28 -17.72
N GLY A 425 22.36 -11.67 -18.42
CA GLY A 425 21.76 -10.41 -18.03
C GLY A 425 22.47 -9.20 -18.62
N ARG A 426 21.80 -8.03 -18.47
CA ARG A 426 22.30 -6.75 -18.99
C ARG A 426 23.54 -6.32 -18.18
N ALA A 427 24.60 -5.94 -18.85
CA ALA A 427 25.89 -5.56 -18.24
C ALA A 427 26.56 -6.69 -17.43
N SER A 428 26.32 -7.98 -17.78
CA SER A 428 26.87 -9.15 -17.07
C SER A 428 26.50 -9.17 -15.60
N GLU A 429 25.23 -8.99 -15.28
CA GLU A 429 24.69 -9.01 -13.92
C GLU A 429 25.07 -10.30 -13.18
N PHE A 430 25.12 -11.41 -13.90
CA PHE A 430 25.52 -12.71 -13.39
C PHE A 430 26.64 -13.31 -14.24
N ARG A 431 27.58 -13.98 -13.59
CA ARG A 431 28.63 -14.78 -14.19
C ARG A 431 28.84 -16.06 -13.41
N GLY A 432 28.60 -17.22 -14.05
CA GLY A 432 28.67 -18.54 -13.42
C GLY A 432 28.07 -19.59 -14.33
N SER A 433 27.81 -20.78 -13.82
CA SER A 433 27.13 -21.85 -14.57
C SER A 433 25.62 -21.59 -14.68
N ILE A 434 24.95 -22.33 -15.57
CA ILE A 434 23.49 -22.32 -15.70
C ILE A 434 22.81 -22.68 -14.37
N TYR A 435 23.36 -23.63 -13.62
CA TYR A 435 22.88 -24.02 -12.29
C TYR A 435 23.01 -22.87 -11.27
N ASP A 436 24.18 -22.20 -11.25
CA ASP A 436 24.43 -21.09 -10.36
C ASP A 436 23.48 -19.91 -10.65
N TYR A 437 23.04 -19.77 -11.91
CA TYR A 437 22.08 -18.73 -12.28
C TYR A 437 20.68 -18.98 -11.71
N CYS A 438 20.20 -20.24 -11.74
CA CYS A 438 18.93 -20.58 -11.09
C CYS A 438 18.98 -20.23 -9.60
N LEU A 439 20.06 -20.66 -8.91
CA LEU A 439 20.25 -20.33 -7.49
C LEU A 439 20.40 -18.83 -7.23
N PHE A 440 20.98 -18.07 -8.15
CA PHE A 440 21.09 -16.62 -8.05
C PHE A 440 19.70 -15.96 -8.09
N VAL A 441 18.80 -16.42 -8.96
CA VAL A 441 17.44 -15.89 -9.07
C VAL A 441 16.65 -16.18 -7.78
N ASP A 442 16.71 -17.43 -7.29
CA ASP A 442 16.03 -17.83 -6.06
C ASP A 442 16.53 -17.07 -4.83
N ASN A 443 17.86 -16.92 -4.70
CA ASN A 443 18.44 -16.13 -3.62
C ASN A 443 18.03 -14.66 -3.69
N ARG A 444 17.97 -14.06 -4.87
CA ARG A 444 17.54 -12.67 -5.05
C ARG A 444 16.08 -12.49 -4.63
N LEU A 445 15.22 -13.45 -4.99
CA LEU A 445 13.81 -13.43 -4.64
C LEU A 445 13.62 -13.55 -3.13
N SER A 446 14.25 -14.55 -2.51
CA SER A 446 14.21 -14.77 -1.06
C SER A 446 14.81 -13.58 -0.26
N GLU A 447 15.89 -12.95 -0.75
CA GLU A 447 16.45 -11.74 -0.16
C GLU A 447 15.46 -10.58 -0.21
N SER A 448 14.77 -10.39 -1.34
CA SER A 448 13.76 -9.35 -1.50
C SER A 448 12.57 -9.56 -0.56
N ILE A 449 12.07 -10.79 -0.45
CA ILE A 449 10.97 -11.15 0.47
C ILE A 449 11.40 -10.88 1.92
N SER A 450 12.60 -11.33 2.32
CA SER A 450 13.13 -11.11 3.67
C SER A 450 13.26 -9.62 3.98
N TYR A 451 13.78 -8.81 3.05
CA TYR A 451 13.90 -7.37 3.21
C TYR A 451 12.54 -6.71 3.45
N TYR A 452 11.52 -7.04 2.64
CA TYR A 452 10.19 -6.44 2.83
C TYR A 452 9.49 -6.94 4.10
N LYS A 453 9.72 -8.19 4.54
CA LYS A 453 9.23 -8.70 5.84
C LYS A 453 9.83 -7.92 7.00
N ASP A 454 11.14 -7.68 6.99
CA ASP A 454 11.81 -6.87 8.02
C ASP A 454 11.28 -5.43 8.05
N GLN A 455 11.02 -4.84 6.88
CA GLN A 455 10.43 -3.50 6.78
C GLN A 455 8.98 -3.47 7.24
N TYR A 456 8.19 -4.50 6.92
CA TYR A 456 6.81 -4.66 7.38
C TYR A 456 6.73 -4.70 8.91
N ASP A 457 7.57 -5.54 9.54
CA ASP A 457 7.63 -5.67 10.99
C ASP A 457 8.05 -4.36 11.66
N LEU A 458 9.08 -3.69 11.14
CA LEU A 458 9.57 -2.42 11.67
C LEU A 458 8.49 -1.31 11.57
N ASN A 459 7.89 -1.15 10.40
CA ASN A 459 6.87 -0.14 10.16
C ASN A 459 5.57 -0.47 10.91
N GLY A 460 5.21 -1.75 11.02
CA GLY A 460 4.07 -2.24 11.81
C GLY A 460 4.22 -1.94 13.30
N GLN A 461 5.40 -2.15 13.88
CA GLN A 461 5.70 -1.77 15.27
C GLN A 461 5.59 -0.25 15.48
N ASN A 462 6.07 0.56 14.53
CA ASN A 462 5.95 2.01 14.58
C ASN A 462 4.48 2.45 14.49
N ALA A 463 3.70 1.89 13.57
CA ALA A 463 2.27 2.16 13.43
C ALA A 463 1.51 1.78 14.71
N SER A 464 1.77 0.60 15.29
CA SER A 464 1.17 0.16 16.55
C SER A 464 1.52 1.09 17.71
N SER A 465 2.78 1.49 17.83
CA SER A 465 3.20 2.44 18.87
C SER A 465 2.52 3.81 18.75
N LEU A 466 2.25 4.25 17.51
CA LEU A 466 1.50 5.48 17.25
C LEU A 466 0.01 5.33 17.56
N LEU A 467 -0.58 4.15 17.34
CA LEU A 467 -1.95 3.85 17.79
C LEU A 467 -2.06 3.89 19.31
N ASP A 468 -1.10 3.30 20.03
CA ASP A 468 -1.06 3.35 21.49
C ASP A 468 -0.91 4.79 22.00
N LEU A 469 -0.05 5.59 21.36
CA LEU A 469 0.12 7.00 21.67
C LEU A 469 -1.17 7.80 21.38
N ARG A 470 -1.83 7.53 20.24
CA ARG A 470 -3.12 8.12 19.87
C ARG A 470 -4.20 7.76 20.90
N ALA A 471 -4.27 6.49 21.32
CA ALA A 471 -5.19 6.04 22.36
C ALA A 471 -4.91 6.73 23.71
N SER A 472 -3.65 6.93 24.06
CA SER A 472 -3.26 7.65 25.28
C SER A 472 -3.68 9.12 25.29
N VAL A 473 -3.68 9.79 24.12
CA VAL A 473 -4.05 11.23 24.00
C VAL A 473 -5.55 11.39 23.78
N SER A 474 -6.12 10.63 22.83
CA SER A 474 -7.48 10.82 22.30
C SER A 474 -8.49 9.83 22.87
N GLY A 475 -8.02 8.76 23.51
CA GLY A 475 -8.88 7.71 24.07
C GLY A 475 -9.61 8.13 25.33
N VAL A 476 -10.68 7.42 25.61
CA VAL A 476 -11.49 7.62 26.83
C VAL A 476 -10.90 6.77 27.95
N SER A 477 -10.61 7.39 29.10
CA SER A 477 -10.20 6.70 30.33
C SER A 477 -11.41 6.63 31.29
N GLU A 478 -11.89 5.43 31.57
CA GLU A 478 -13.00 5.22 32.53
C GLU A 478 -12.75 5.89 33.88
N THR A 479 -11.52 5.78 34.40
CA THR A 479 -11.14 6.36 35.68
C THR A 479 -11.20 7.89 35.64
N GLU A 480 -10.66 8.52 34.59
CA GLU A 480 -10.70 9.97 34.45
C GLU A 480 -12.13 10.49 34.27
N GLU A 481 -12.92 9.84 33.41
CA GLU A 481 -14.32 10.22 33.21
C GLU A 481 -15.15 10.00 34.49
N GLY A 482 -14.88 8.94 35.25
CA GLY A 482 -15.51 8.73 36.57
C GLY A 482 -15.20 9.87 37.58
N VAL A 483 -13.94 10.33 37.61
CA VAL A 483 -13.54 11.49 38.44
C VAL A 483 -14.19 12.77 37.93
N ASN A 484 -14.23 13.00 36.63
CA ASN A 484 -14.88 14.16 36.00
C ASN A 484 -16.38 14.19 36.32
N MET A 485 -17.07 13.06 36.21
CA MET A 485 -18.48 12.89 36.55
C MET A 485 -18.74 13.30 38.01
N MET A 486 -17.94 12.79 38.96
CA MET A 486 -18.06 13.16 40.37
C MET A 486 -17.84 14.67 40.60
N ASN A 487 -16.88 15.28 39.92
CA ASN A 487 -16.60 16.71 40.03
C ASN A 487 -17.75 17.55 39.47
N TYR A 488 -18.29 17.22 38.33
CA TYR A 488 -19.42 17.93 37.72
C TYR A 488 -20.70 17.77 38.55
N GLN A 489 -20.93 16.59 39.14
CA GLN A 489 -22.03 16.39 40.11
C GLN A 489 -21.87 17.25 41.34
N LYS A 490 -20.64 17.38 41.90
CA LYS A 490 -20.36 18.26 43.03
C LYS A 490 -20.62 19.73 42.69
N TRP A 491 -20.18 20.16 41.48
CA TRP A 491 -20.42 21.55 41.03
C TRP A 491 -21.91 21.80 40.85
N PHE A 492 -22.65 20.89 40.24
CA PHE A 492 -24.10 20.97 40.12
C PHE A 492 -24.77 21.13 41.49
N ASN A 493 -24.48 20.23 42.44
CA ASN A 493 -25.06 20.24 43.77
C ASN A 493 -24.73 21.50 44.59
N ALA A 494 -23.47 21.96 44.50
CA ALA A 494 -23.04 23.18 45.21
C ALA A 494 -23.75 24.44 44.66
N ASN A 495 -23.88 24.55 43.34
CA ASN A 495 -24.55 25.70 42.73
C ASN A 495 -26.08 25.63 42.90
N SER A 496 -26.68 24.43 42.95
CA SER A 496 -28.10 24.27 43.29
C SER A 496 -28.39 24.76 44.70
N ARG A 497 -27.54 24.40 45.70
CA ARG A 497 -27.69 24.87 47.09
C ARG A 497 -27.48 26.41 47.16
N MET A 498 -26.50 26.96 46.41
CA MET A 498 -26.28 28.39 46.34
C MET A 498 -27.51 29.13 45.79
N LEU A 499 -28.14 28.53 44.74
CA LEU A 499 -29.35 29.08 44.11
C LEU A 499 -30.52 29.10 45.10
N THR A 500 -30.75 28.03 45.89
CA THR A 500 -31.74 27.97 46.94
C THR A 500 -31.48 29.04 48.02
N THR A 501 -30.23 29.18 48.48
CA THR A 501 -29.86 30.21 49.49
C THR A 501 -30.09 31.65 48.96
N LEU A 502 -29.81 31.88 47.68
CA LEU A 502 -30.08 33.20 47.07
C LEU A 502 -31.59 33.45 46.96
N ASP A 503 -32.37 32.42 46.62
CA ASP A 503 -33.83 32.50 46.56
C ASP A 503 -34.43 32.84 47.93
N GLU A 504 -33.99 32.15 48.99
CA GLU A 504 -34.37 32.47 50.38
C GLU A 504 -33.98 33.92 50.78
N CYS A 505 -32.82 34.40 50.33
CA CYS A 505 -32.40 35.80 50.58
C CYS A 505 -33.32 36.79 49.87
N ILE A 506 -33.71 36.50 48.63
CA ILE A 506 -34.62 37.34 47.85
C ILE A 506 -36.01 37.33 48.47
N ASP A 507 -36.52 36.16 48.88
CA ASP A 507 -37.82 36.05 49.54
C ASP A 507 -37.87 36.87 50.84
N ARG A 508 -36.79 36.79 51.65
CA ARG A 508 -36.67 37.65 52.85
C ARG A 508 -36.63 39.16 52.53
N LEU A 509 -35.93 39.56 51.47
CA LEU A 509 -35.90 40.92 51.02
C LEU A 509 -37.29 41.42 50.61
N ILE A 510 -38.03 40.61 49.81
CA ILE A 510 -39.36 40.95 49.32
C ILE A 510 -40.35 41.03 50.51
N SER A 511 -40.35 40.01 51.38
CA SER A 511 -41.27 39.95 52.52
C SER A 511 -40.96 40.97 53.61
N SER A 512 -39.67 41.34 53.79
CA SER A 512 -39.27 42.27 54.88
C SER A 512 -39.20 43.74 54.50
N THR A 513 -39.00 44.06 53.19
CA THR A 513 -38.94 45.45 52.70
C THR A 513 -40.31 45.99 52.22
N GLY A 514 -41.30 45.14 52.02
CA GLY A 514 -42.67 45.49 51.63
C GLY A 514 -43.57 45.98 52.77
N VAL A 515 -43.09 46.05 54.02
CA VAL A 515 -43.93 46.37 55.23
C VAL A 515 -43.65 47.76 55.78
N ALA A 516 -42.89 48.60 55.06
CA ALA A 516 -42.69 50.02 55.49
C ALA A 516 -43.88 50.87 55.00
N GLY A 517 -45.00 50.81 55.75
CA GLY A 517 -46.17 51.68 55.43
C GLY A 517 -47.47 51.22 56.03
N ARG A 518 -47.49 50.74 57.28
CA ARG A 518 -48.68 50.65 58.13
C ARG A 518 -48.44 51.36 59.42
#